data_20af21c3e0f5133bae50784e7375736a
#
_entry.id   20af21c3e0f5133bae50784e7375736a
#
_cell.length_a   1.000
_cell.length_b   1.000
_cell.length_c   1.000
_cell.angle_alpha   90.00
_cell.angle_beta   90.00
_cell.angle_gamma   90.00
#
_symmetry.space_group_name_H-M   'P 1'
#
loop_
_entity.id
_entity.type
_entity.pdbx_description
1 polymer ?
#
loop_
_entity_poly.entity_id
_entity_poly.type
_entity_poly.pdbx_seq_one_letter_code
_entity_poly.pdbx_strand_id
1 'polypeptide(L)'
;MNKNDVLTGALILIAEDQAFIALDLAAAVEDAGGQVAGPVASVKAASALINEHPIKAAILDFNLVDGDAVPIMKLLSELEIPMIIQSGIGLTPELRQQFPNVTIFNKPSLTSDLIAALGTLINKTRDQPLSG
;
A
#
# COMPACT_ATOMS: atom_id res chain seq x y z
N MET A 1 -2.85 -2.98 -24.38
CA MET A 1 -3.08 -2.59 -22.98
C MET A 1 -2.73 -1.12 -22.80
N ASN A 2 -3.59 -0.37 -22.18
CA ASN A 2 -3.37 1.05 -21.91
C ASN A 2 -2.26 1.18 -20.84
N LYS A 3 -1.32 2.11 -21.08
CA LYS A 3 -0.23 2.35 -20.13
C LYS A 3 -0.72 2.78 -18.75
N ASN A 4 -1.99 3.25 -18.65
CA ASN A 4 -2.58 3.66 -17.39
C ASN A 4 -3.17 2.51 -16.58
N ASP A 5 -3.17 1.28 -17.13
CA ASP A 5 -3.79 0.13 -16.48
C ASP A 5 -2.76 -0.72 -15.74
N VAL A 6 -1.84 -0.06 -15.04
CA VAL A 6 -0.73 -0.76 -14.35
C VAL A 6 -1.19 -1.61 -13.16
N LEU A 7 -2.41 -1.36 -12.66
CA LEU A 7 -2.97 -2.08 -11.52
C LEU A 7 -4.12 -3.00 -11.89
N THR A 8 -4.31 -3.30 -13.17
CA THR A 8 -5.46 -4.07 -13.64
C THR A 8 -5.64 -5.37 -12.85
N GLY A 9 -6.85 -5.52 -12.29
CA GLY A 9 -7.22 -6.73 -11.56
C GLY A 9 -6.68 -6.82 -10.14
N ALA A 10 -5.89 -5.83 -9.68
CA ALA A 10 -5.32 -5.88 -8.35
C ALA A 10 -6.22 -5.21 -7.32
N LEU A 11 -6.42 -5.85 -6.18
CA LEU A 11 -7.14 -5.27 -5.05
C LEU A 11 -6.13 -4.58 -4.14
N ILE A 12 -6.27 -3.27 -4.01
CA ILE A 12 -5.30 -2.43 -3.31
C ILE A 12 -5.90 -1.90 -2.02
N LEU A 13 -5.27 -2.20 -0.90
CA LEU A 13 -5.65 -1.64 0.40
C LEU A 13 -5.14 -0.21 0.49
N ILE A 14 -6.00 0.72 0.89
CA ILE A 14 -5.62 2.10 1.16
C ILE A 14 -5.97 2.41 2.61
N ALA A 15 -4.96 2.74 3.41
CA ALA A 15 -5.15 3.19 4.80
C ALA A 15 -4.58 4.60 4.93
N GLU A 16 -5.45 5.58 5.11
CA GLU A 16 -5.10 6.99 5.13
C GLU A 16 -6.16 7.75 5.94
N ASP A 17 -5.73 8.50 6.95
CA ASP A 17 -6.67 9.20 7.82
C ASP A 17 -7.11 10.57 7.29
N GLN A 18 -6.42 11.13 6.31
CA GLN A 18 -6.82 12.40 5.69
C GLN A 18 -7.73 12.12 4.50
N ALA A 19 -9.00 12.53 4.64
CA ALA A 19 -10.05 12.16 3.71
C ALA A 19 -9.74 12.53 2.25
N PHE A 20 -9.21 13.75 2.01
CA PHE A 20 -8.93 14.18 0.65
C PHE A 20 -7.82 13.36 0.00
N ILE A 21 -6.80 13.02 0.78
CA ILE A 21 -5.70 12.19 0.28
C ILE A 21 -6.23 10.79 -0.02
N ALA A 22 -7.04 10.24 0.89
CA ALA A 22 -7.62 8.91 0.72
C ALA A 22 -8.45 8.81 -0.56
N LEU A 23 -9.29 9.82 -0.82
CA LEU A 23 -10.13 9.84 -2.02
C LEU A 23 -9.30 9.99 -3.29
N ASP A 24 -8.25 10.80 -3.24
CA ASP A 24 -7.35 10.98 -4.38
C ASP A 24 -6.63 9.68 -4.72
N LEU A 25 -6.14 8.98 -3.69
CA LEU A 25 -5.49 7.68 -3.90
C LEU A 25 -6.47 6.65 -4.47
N ALA A 26 -7.67 6.60 -3.93
CA ALA A 26 -8.69 5.67 -4.41
C ALA A 26 -9.01 5.90 -5.88
N ALA A 27 -9.21 7.16 -6.27
CA ALA A 27 -9.47 7.52 -7.66
C ALA A 27 -8.31 7.10 -8.57
N ALA A 28 -7.07 7.34 -8.12
CA ALA A 28 -5.89 7.00 -8.90
C ALA A 28 -5.73 5.49 -9.09
N VAL A 29 -6.04 4.71 -8.06
CA VAL A 29 -6.00 3.24 -8.15
C VAL A 29 -7.03 2.77 -9.18
N GLU A 30 -8.25 3.30 -9.12
CA GLU A 30 -9.30 2.92 -10.06
C GLU A 30 -8.96 3.33 -11.49
N ASP A 31 -8.40 4.54 -11.67
CA ASP A 31 -7.97 4.99 -12.99
C ASP A 31 -6.86 4.11 -13.57
N ALA A 32 -6.09 3.46 -12.73
CA ALA A 32 -5.03 2.55 -13.15
C ALA A 32 -5.52 1.10 -13.33
N GLY A 33 -6.82 0.88 -13.25
CA GLY A 33 -7.43 -0.43 -13.47
C GLY A 33 -7.56 -1.28 -12.22
N GLY A 34 -7.17 -0.77 -11.06
CA GLY A 34 -7.24 -1.51 -9.81
C GLY A 34 -8.57 -1.40 -9.12
N GLN A 35 -8.75 -2.21 -8.10
CA GLN A 35 -9.88 -2.15 -7.20
C GLN A 35 -9.39 -1.70 -5.83
N VAL A 36 -10.22 -0.98 -5.10
CA VAL A 36 -9.86 -0.41 -3.80
C VAL A 36 -10.50 -1.19 -2.67
N ALA A 37 -9.70 -1.61 -1.70
CA ALA A 37 -10.17 -2.08 -0.40
C ALA A 37 -10.03 -0.89 0.55
N GLY A 38 -11.14 -0.36 1.01
CA GLY A 38 -11.18 0.88 1.76
C GLY A 38 -11.65 2.04 0.88
N PRO A 39 -11.08 3.24 1.03
CA PRO A 39 -10.04 3.58 2.00
C PRO A 39 -10.54 3.55 3.44
N VAL A 40 -9.64 3.22 4.36
CA VAL A 40 -9.94 3.20 5.78
C VAL A 40 -8.95 4.10 6.52
N ALA A 41 -9.33 4.55 7.72
CA ALA A 41 -8.56 5.54 8.47
C ALA A 41 -7.89 4.96 9.72
N SER A 42 -8.10 3.68 10.01
CA SER A 42 -7.66 3.08 11.25
C SER A 42 -6.91 1.78 11.03
N VAL A 43 -6.05 1.45 11.98
CA VAL A 43 -5.35 0.16 12.01
C VAL A 43 -6.35 -0.98 12.09
N LYS A 44 -7.37 -0.83 12.94
CA LYS A 44 -8.37 -1.86 13.14
C LYS A 44 -9.12 -2.17 11.84
N ALA A 45 -9.58 -1.15 11.12
CA ALA A 45 -10.32 -1.35 9.88
C ALA A 45 -9.43 -1.95 8.80
N ALA A 46 -8.18 -1.49 8.69
CA ALA A 46 -7.25 -2.03 7.72
C ALA A 46 -6.95 -3.50 7.98
N SER A 47 -6.74 -3.86 9.25
CA SER A 47 -6.47 -5.25 9.62
C SER A 47 -7.66 -6.16 9.26
N ALA A 48 -8.88 -5.69 9.48
CA ALA A 48 -10.07 -6.45 9.10
C ALA A 48 -10.11 -6.71 7.59
N LEU A 49 -9.81 -5.69 6.78
CA LEU A 49 -9.80 -5.85 5.33
C LEU A 49 -8.74 -6.85 4.87
N ILE A 50 -7.56 -6.84 5.49
CA ILE A 50 -6.51 -7.79 5.16
C ILE A 50 -6.97 -9.23 5.44
N ASN A 51 -7.67 -9.43 6.55
CA ASN A 51 -8.13 -10.77 6.94
C ASN A 51 -9.31 -11.25 6.10
N GLU A 52 -10.11 -10.33 5.55
CA GLU A 52 -11.36 -10.67 4.87
C GLU A 52 -11.24 -10.70 3.35
N HIS A 53 -10.20 -10.11 2.78
CA HIS A 53 -10.07 -9.95 1.32
C HIS A 53 -8.68 -10.30 0.84
N PRO A 54 -8.56 -10.75 -0.43
CA PRO A 54 -7.26 -11.09 -1.02
C PRO A 54 -6.53 -9.83 -1.49
N ILE A 55 -5.96 -9.09 -0.55
CA ILE A 55 -5.23 -7.87 -0.84
C ILE A 55 -3.98 -8.21 -1.66
N LYS A 56 -3.77 -7.49 -2.76
CA LYS A 56 -2.61 -7.69 -3.63
C LYS A 56 -1.44 -6.80 -3.24
N ALA A 57 -1.73 -5.57 -2.82
CA ALA A 57 -0.73 -4.60 -2.40
C ALA A 57 -1.41 -3.54 -1.54
N ALA A 58 -0.63 -2.71 -0.86
CA ALA A 58 -1.18 -1.71 0.04
C ALA A 58 -0.43 -0.38 -0.05
N ILE A 59 -1.19 0.70 0.16
CA ILE A 59 -0.65 2.05 0.36
C ILE A 59 -1.11 2.46 1.76
N LEU A 60 -0.15 2.71 2.65
CA LEU A 60 -0.42 2.99 4.04
C LEU A 60 0.17 4.32 4.46
N ASP A 61 -0.61 5.14 5.17
CA ASP A 61 -0.07 6.22 5.96
C ASP A 61 0.49 5.59 7.24
N PHE A 62 1.69 6.00 7.65
CA PHE A 62 2.29 5.44 8.85
C PHE A 62 1.48 5.79 10.10
N ASN A 63 0.86 6.98 10.14
CA ASN A 63 0.07 7.42 11.30
C ASN A 63 -1.43 7.39 10.96
N LEU A 64 -2.17 6.59 11.70
CA LEU A 64 -3.60 6.44 11.53
C LEU A 64 -4.32 6.91 12.80
N VAL A 65 -5.65 6.96 12.77
CA VAL A 65 -6.40 7.55 13.88
C VAL A 65 -6.26 6.79 15.20
N ASP A 66 -5.96 5.51 15.15
CA ASP A 66 -5.85 4.65 16.35
C ASP A 66 -4.44 4.14 16.62
N GLY A 67 -3.43 4.68 15.94
CA GLY A 67 -2.04 4.31 16.18
C GLY A 67 -1.22 4.28 14.91
N ASP A 68 0.02 3.80 15.02
CA ASP A 68 0.87 3.68 13.84
C ASP A 68 0.56 2.41 13.06
N ALA A 69 1.10 2.35 11.85
CA ALA A 69 0.78 1.28 10.91
C ALA A 69 1.57 -0.01 11.16
N VAL A 70 2.40 -0.08 12.19
CA VAL A 70 3.25 -1.26 12.41
C VAL A 70 2.45 -2.57 12.47
N PRO A 71 1.31 -2.66 13.16
CA PRO A 71 0.56 -3.92 13.14
C PRO A 71 0.11 -4.34 11.75
N ILE A 72 -0.28 -3.37 10.90
CA ILE A 72 -0.67 -3.65 9.52
C ILE A 72 0.56 -4.11 8.72
N MET A 73 1.68 -3.44 8.91
CA MET A 73 2.93 -3.77 8.23
C MET A 73 3.36 -5.22 8.55
N LYS A 74 3.18 -5.63 9.80
CA LYS A 74 3.51 -7.01 10.21
C LYS A 74 2.62 -8.02 9.50
N LEU A 75 1.31 -7.77 9.45
CA LEU A 75 0.38 -8.64 8.75
C LEU A 75 0.72 -8.78 7.27
N LEU A 76 0.94 -7.65 6.61
CA LEU A 76 1.27 -7.66 5.18
C LEU A 76 2.59 -8.36 4.91
N SER A 77 3.57 -8.14 5.78
CA SER A 77 4.88 -8.75 5.65
C SER A 77 4.79 -10.28 5.79
N GLU A 78 4.02 -10.75 6.75
CA GLU A 78 3.81 -12.20 6.95
C GLU A 78 3.12 -12.84 5.75
N LEU A 79 2.22 -12.11 5.10
CA LEU A 79 1.50 -12.59 3.92
C LEU A 79 2.26 -12.31 2.62
N GLU A 80 3.45 -11.72 2.71
CA GLU A 80 4.29 -11.36 1.56
C GLU A 80 3.57 -10.44 0.58
N ILE A 81 2.77 -9.51 1.12
CA ILE A 81 2.05 -8.52 0.32
C ILE A 81 2.89 -7.25 0.24
N PRO A 82 3.23 -6.78 -0.96
CA PRO A 82 4.02 -5.55 -1.10
C PRO A 82 3.27 -4.34 -0.58
N MET A 83 3.99 -3.39 0.01
CA MET A 83 3.40 -2.21 0.62
C MET A 83 4.26 -0.97 0.40
N ILE A 84 3.58 0.16 0.29
CA ILE A 84 4.19 1.47 0.26
C ILE A 84 3.75 2.19 1.53
N ILE A 85 4.72 2.76 2.25
CA ILE A 85 4.47 3.50 3.48
C ILE A 85 4.74 4.97 3.22
N GLN A 86 3.79 5.82 3.53
CA GLN A 86 3.96 7.26 3.50
C GLN A 86 4.20 7.76 4.92
N SER A 87 5.25 8.55 5.11
CA SER A 87 5.59 9.05 6.43
C SER A 87 6.12 10.48 6.30
N GLY A 88 5.76 11.35 7.26
CA GLY A 88 6.27 12.72 7.30
C GLY A 88 7.71 12.81 7.72
N ILE A 89 8.20 11.88 8.52
CA ILE A 89 9.54 11.91 9.08
C ILE A 89 10.38 10.68 8.75
N GLY A 90 9.85 9.78 7.92
CA GLY A 90 10.52 8.52 7.60
C GLY A 90 10.37 7.49 8.72
N LEU A 91 10.95 6.32 8.51
CA LEU A 91 10.91 5.25 9.51
C LEU A 91 12.20 5.26 10.33
N THR A 92 12.10 4.84 11.58
CA THR A 92 13.27 4.68 12.45
C THR A 92 14.18 3.58 11.90
N PRO A 93 15.48 3.60 12.27
CA PRO A 93 16.38 2.50 11.86
C PRO A 93 15.88 1.13 12.28
N GLU A 94 15.27 1.03 13.45
CA GLU A 94 14.72 -0.25 13.96
C GLU A 94 13.63 -0.78 13.03
N LEU A 95 12.73 0.10 12.60
CA LEU A 95 11.65 -0.28 11.69
C LEU A 95 12.17 -0.64 10.30
N ARG A 96 13.19 0.08 9.83
CA ARG A 96 13.82 -0.25 8.55
C ARG A 96 14.46 -1.62 8.58
N GLN A 97 15.06 -2.01 9.70
CA GLN A 97 15.62 -3.33 9.87
C GLN A 97 14.54 -4.41 9.94
N GLN A 98 13.44 -4.10 10.62
CA GLN A 98 12.33 -5.04 10.76
C GLN A 98 11.61 -5.26 9.42
N PHE A 99 11.54 -4.23 8.58
CA PHE A 99 10.83 -4.28 7.30
C PHE A 99 11.77 -3.83 6.17
N PRO A 100 12.79 -4.62 5.84
CA PRO A 100 13.82 -4.18 4.89
C PRO A 100 13.32 -4.02 3.46
N ASN A 101 12.21 -4.67 3.12
CA ASN A 101 11.69 -4.64 1.74
C ASN A 101 10.55 -3.64 1.55
N VAL A 102 10.22 -2.86 2.57
CA VAL A 102 9.15 -1.88 2.45
C VAL A 102 9.62 -0.70 1.60
N THR A 103 8.71 -0.17 0.79
CA THR A 103 8.97 1.04 0.01
C THR A 103 8.43 2.23 0.77
N ILE A 104 9.28 3.22 1.02
CA ILE A 104 8.95 4.38 1.85
C ILE A 104 8.92 5.63 0.99
N PHE A 105 7.83 6.40 1.09
CA PHE A 105 7.70 7.71 0.47
C PHE A 105 7.56 8.75 1.56
N ASN A 106 8.33 9.82 1.46
CA ASN A 106 8.21 10.95 2.38
C ASN A 106 7.06 11.83 1.94
N LYS A 107 6.22 12.25 2.89
CA LYS A 107 5.15 13.19 2.60
C LYS A 107 5.70 14.61 2.43
N PRO A 108 5.14 15.40 1.53
CA PRO A 108 4.08 15.05 0.58
C PRO A 108 4.64 14.29 -0.62
N SER A 109 3.85 13.34 -1.12
CA SER A 109 4.23 12.56 -2.30
C SER A 109 3.21 12.77 -3.40
N LEU A 110 3.65 12.70 -4.65
CA LEU A 110 2.73 12.77 -5.78
C LEU A 110 2.00 11.43 -5.90
N THR A 111 0.68 11.49 -6.05
CA THR A 111 -0.14 10.29 -6.20
C THR A 111 0.30 9.45 -7.38
N SER A 112 0.66 10.09 -8.50
CA SER A 112 1.15 9.38 -9.67
C SER A 112 2.41 8.58 -9.40
N ASP A 113 3.31 9.10 -8.53
CA ASP A 113 4.54 8.39 -8.17
C ASP A 113 4.22 7.15 -7.33
N LEU A 114 3.24 7.26 -6.43
CA LEU A 114 2.81 6.14 -5.61
C LEU A 114 2.22 5.03 -6.47
N ILE A 115 1.37 5.39 -7.43
CA ILE A 115 0.74 4.42 -8.32
C ILE A 115 1.79 3.74 -9.20
N ALA A 116 2.73 4.49 -9.74
CA ALA A 116 3.81 3.93 -10.57
C ALA A 116 4.65 2.94 -9.75
N ALA A 117 5.01 3.31 -8.52
CA ALA A 117 5.78 2.43 -7.64
C ALA A 117 5.01 1.17 -7.30
N LEU A 118 3.71 1.30 -7.04
CA LEU A 118 2.86 0.17 -6.73
C LEU A 118 2.78 -0.80 -7.91
N GLY A 119 2.61 -0.27 -9.11
CA GLY A 119 2.61 -1.09 -10.33
C GLY A 119 3.90 -1.85 -10.51
N THR A 120 5.02 -1.20 -10.24
CA THR A 120 6.35 -1.84 -10.30
C THR A 120 6.46 -2.98 -9.29
N LEU A 121 6.00 -2.76 -8.06
CA LEU A 121 6.04 -3.79 -7.03
C LEU A 121 5.18 -5.01 -7.40
N ILE A 122 4.00 -4.78 -7.91
CA ILE A 122 3.10 -5.87 -8.32
C ILE A 122 3.68 -6.63 -9.49
N ASN A 123 4.20 -5.93 -10.49
CA ASN A 123 4.78 -6.56 -11.67
C ASN A 123 6.04 -7.34 -11.33
N LYS A 124 6.86 -6.82 -10.42
CA LYS A 124 8.06 -7.49 -9.97
C LYS A 124 7.72 -8.83 -9.30
N THR A 125 6.68 -8.84 -8.46
CA THR A 125 6.22 -10.06 -7.82
C THR A 125 5.68 -11.05 -8.85
N ARG A 126 4.93 -10.54 -9.84
CA ARG A 126 4.33 -11.35 -10.90
C ARG A 126 5.38 -11.97 -11.81
N ASP A 127 6.44 -11.19 -12.10
CA ASP A 127 7.51 -11.61 -13.02
C ASP A 127 8.59 -12.42 -12.32
N GLN A 128 8.52 -12.56 -11.02
CA GLN A 128 9.50 -13.33 -10.27
C GLN A 128 9.44 -14.78 -10.73
N PRO A 129 10.58 -15.34 -11.19
CA PRO A 129 10.56 -16.71 -11.67
C PRO A 129 10.14 -17.66 -10.55
N LEU A 130 9.32 -18.63 -10.91
CA LEU A 130 8.98 -19.70 -9.99
C LEU A 130 10.27 -20.47 -9.74
N SER A 131 10.94 -20.14 -8.68
CA SER A 131 12.12 -20.89 -8.30
C SER A 131 11.67 -22.30 -7.96
N GLY A 132 12.11 -23.15 -8.75
CA GLY A 132 11.87 -24.53 -8.47
C GLY A 132 12.38 -24.84 -7.09
#